data_f9aa64c63903284aa4bb720c2ea773d6
#
_entry.id   f9aa64c63903284aa4bb720c2ea773d6
#
_cell.length_a   1.000
_cell.length_b   1.000
_cell.length_c   1.000
_cell.angle_alpha   90.00
_cell.angle_beta   90.00
_cell.angle_gamma   90.00
#
_symmetry.space_group_name_H-M   'P 1'
#
loop_
_entity.id
_entity.type
_entity.pdbx_description
1 polymer ?
#
loop_
_entity_poly.entity_id
_entity_poly.type
_entity_poly.pdbx_seq_one_letter_code
_entity_poly.pdbx_strand_id
1 'polypeptide(L)'
;VNANLKPFNPDHLTFLDHGPEPTLTNFSSQLCTASQFDEPAYGKWCRAIHEIPAFSRKQWEFVYIAEVLSTLGFLRPDARGLGFGVGKEPLAALFAQQGCEVLATDLDPTASASAGWIKSDQHAAQLADLNAMGICDDAAFASRVKFRAEDMNNISPDLREFDFTWSACAFEHLGSIRQGIDFFVNSLACLKPGGVAVHTTEFNLTSNFRTIEAHDLVVFRRFDIDELCKRVTAAGCEIFPINFNPGTRPLDRVYDVPPYKNEHLRLQLDRYVFTSIGLIARKR
;
A
#
# COMPACT_ATOMS: atom_id res chain seq x y z
N VAL A 1 -12.47 -19.74 19.05
CA VAL A 1 -12.93 -18.35 19.13
C VAL A 1 -11.78 -17.55 19.74
N ASN A 2 -11.13 -16.72 18.94
CA ASN A 2 -9.97 -15.94 19.35
C ASN A 2 -10.37 -14.93 20.44
N ALA A 3 -9.81 -15.08 21.63
CA ALA A 3 -10.27 -14.41 22.86
C ALA A 3 -10.07 -12.87 22.88
N ASN A 4 -9.33 -12.30 21.90
CA ASN A 4 -8.99 -10.87 21.88
C ASN A 4 -9.72 -10.06 20.82
N LEU A 5 -10.40 -10.68 19.84
CA LEU A 5 -11.15 -9.92 18.83
C LEU A 5 -12.34 -9.21 19.47
N LYS A 6 -12.51 -7.94 19.14
CA LYS A 6 -13.60 -7.10 19.62
C LYS A 6 -14.61 -6.82 18.50
N PRO A 7 -15.90 -6.70 18.81
CA PRO A 7 -16.92 -6.39 17.79
C PRO A 7 -16.74 -4.99 17.23
N PHE A 8 -16.92 -4.84 15.92
CA PHE A 8 -16.95 -3.58 15.20
C PHE A 8 -18.26 -3.45 14.43
N ASN A 9 -18.96 -2.36 14.62
CA ASN A 9 -20.16 -2.08 13.85
C ASN A 9 -20.01 -0.75 13.08
N PRO A 10 -19.76 -0.78 11.76
CA PRO A 10 -19.66 0.40 10.91
C PRO A 10 -20.99 0.97 10.45
N ASP A 11 -22.13 0.31 10.67
CA ASP A 11 -23.41 0.62 10.03
C ASP A 11 -23.95 2.03 10.38
N HIS A 12 -23.49 2.62 11.48
CA HIS A 12 -23.86 3.97 11.89
C HIS A 12 -22.87 5.06 11.43
N LEU A 13 -21.79 4.68 10.76
CA LEU A 13 -20.71 5.58 10.35
C LEU A 13 -21.01 6.16 8.97
N THR A 14 -21.66 7.30 8.92
CA THR A 14 -22.15 7.95 7.69
C THR A 14 -21.06 8.41 6.71
N PHE A 15 -19.81 8.42 7.15
CA PHE A 15 -18.67 8.73 6.29
C PHE A 15 -18.10 7.51 5.54
N LEU A 16 -18.61 6.30 5.82
CA LEU A 16 -18.33 5.09 5.06
C LEU A 16 -19.44 4.83 4.04
N ASP A 17 -19.07 4.22 2.92
CA ASP A 17 -20.04 3.88 1.89
C ASP A 17 -20.72 2.53 2.21
N HIS A 18 -21.96 2.39 1.79
CA HIS A 18 -22.71 1.14 1.90
C HIS A 18 -23.11 0.63 0.50
N GLY A 19 -22.31 0.96 -0.52
CA GLY A 19 -22.45 0.49 -1.89
C GLY A 19 -21.94 -0.95 -2.08
N PRO A 20 -21.54 -1.33 -3.31
CA PRO A 20 -21.01 -2.67 -3.60
C PRO A 20 -19.79 -3.00 -2.72
N GLU A 21 -19.65 -4.25 -2.31
CA GLU A 21 -18.45 -4.71 -1.61
C GLU A 21 -17.21 -4.49 -2.49
N PRO A 22 -16.06 -4.08 -1.89
CA PRO A 22 -14.78 -4.03 -2.58
C PRO A 22 -14.40 -5.39 -3.16
N THR A 23 -13.78 -5.39 -4.33
CA THR A 23 -13.36 -6.60 -5.04
C THR A 23 -12.05 -6.36 -5.77
N LEU A 24 -11.20 -7.38 -5.85
CA LEU A 24 -9.96 -7.35 -6.64
C LEU A 24 -10.26 -7.44 -8.13
N THR A 25 -11.32 -8.16 -8.52
CA THR A 25 -11.69 -8.39 -9.92
C THR A 25 -12.19 -7.11 -10.61
N ASN A 26 -12.95 -6.30 -9.91
CA ASN A 26 -13.41 -4.99 -10.40
C ASN A 26 -12.82 -3.90 -9.52
N PHE A 27 -11.52 -3.74 -9.64
CA PHE A 27 -10.75 -2.88 -8.77
C PHE A 27 -11.11 -1.40 -8.87
N SER A 28 -11.00 -0.73 -7.75
CA SER A 28 -11.06 0.72 -7.58
C SER A 28 -10.06 1.10 -6.50
N SER A 29 -9.90 2.37 -6.19
CA SER A 29 -9.35 2.74 -4.89
C SER A 29 -10.30 2.25 -3.81
N GLN A 30 -9.84 1.45 -2.83
CA GLN A 30 -10.78 0.73 -1.95
C GLN A 30 -10.16 0.26 -0.64
N LEU A 31 -11.01 -0.07 0.31
CA LEU A 31 -10.63 -0.65 1.60
C LEU A 31 -10.29 -2.14 1.47
N CYS A 32 -9.41 -2.61 2.35
CA CYS A 32 -9.19 -4.03 2.58
C CYS A 32 -10.43 -4.63 3.27
N THR A 33 -11.05 -5.64 2.64
CA THR A 33 -12.24 -6.34 3.15
C THR A 33 -12.11 -7.85 2.99
N ALA A 34 -12.82 -8.60 3.83
CA ALA A 34 -12.70 -10.06 3.90
C ALA A 34 -13.14 -10.78 2.62
N SER A 35 -14.07 -10.22 1.84
CA SER A 35 -14.54 -10.82 0.58
C SER A 35 -13.43 -10.97 -0.46
N GLN A 36 -12.46 -10.07 -0.48
CA GLN A 36 -11.36 -10.07 -1.45
C GLN A 36 -10.39 -11.25 -1.27
N PHE A 37 -10.32 -11.83 -0.08
CA PHE A 37 -9.46 -12.98 0.22
C PHE A 37 -9.98 -14.29 -0.38
N ASP A 38 -11.27 -14.36 -0.70
CA ASP A 38 -11.90 -15.52 -1.35
C ASP A 38 -11.77 -15.46 -2.89
N GLU A 39 -11.30 -14.34 -3.45
CA GLU A 39 -11.18 -14.18 -4.89
C GLU A 39 -9.99 -14.98 -5.45
N PRO A 40 -10.12 -15.58 -6.66
CA PRO A 40 -9.04 -16.33 -7.30
C PRO A 40 -7.75 -15.51 -7.48
N ALA A 41 -7.87 -14.19 -7.69
CA ALA A 41 -6.75 -13.26 -7.80
C ALA A 41 -5.90 -13.26 -6.53
N TYR A 42 -6.53 -13.33 -5.33
CA TYR A 42 -5.81 -13.35 -4.07
C TYR A 42 -4.84 -14.53 -3.99
N GLY A 43 -5.36 -15.75 -4.17
CA GLY A 43 -4.52 -16.96 -4.14
C GLY A 43 -3.49 -17.02 -5.27
N LYS A 44 -3.79 -16.44 -6.45
CA LYS A 44 -2.82 -16.31 -7.56
C LYS A 44 -1.60 -15.51 -7.13
N TRP A 45 -1.80 -14.33 -6.55
CA TRP A 45 -0.69 -13.45 -6.18
C TRP A 45 0.05 -13.92 -4.93
N CYS A 46 -0.64 -14.51 -3.94
CA CYS A 46 0.04 -15.14 -2.80
C CYS A 46 1.03 -16.22 -3.26
N ARG A 47 0.61 -17.08 -4.21
CA ARG A 47 1.54 -18.07 -4.78
C ARG A 47 2.70 -17.42 -5.53
N ALA A 48 2.44 -16.32 -6.27
CA ALA A 48 3.47 -15.63 -7.02
C ALA A 48 4.53 -14.95 -6.13
N ILE A 49 4.15 -14.56 -4.91
CA ILE A 49 5.08 -14.02 -3.90
C ILE A 49 5.59 -15.08 -2.92
N HIS A 50 5.36 -16.36 -3.20
CA HIS A 50 5.76 -17.51 -2.36
C HIS A 50 5.18 -17.50 -0.95
N GLU A 51 4.00 -16.93 -0.76
CA GLU A 51 3.29 -16.91 0.51
C GLU A 51 2.05 -17.82 0.50
N ILE A 52 1.70 -18.33 1.67
CA ILE A 52 0.42 -19.04 1.89
C ILE A 52 -0.66 -17.97 2.11
N PRO A 53 -1.83 -18.06 1.42
CA PRO A 53 -2.94 -17.15 1.65
C PRO A 53 -3.35 -17.11 3.12
N ALA A 54 -3.42 -15.93 3.70
CA ALA A 54 -3.83 -15.67 5.08
C ALA A 54 -4.67 -14.39 5.15
N PHE A 55 -5.53 -14.28 6.14
CA PHE A 55 -6.26 -13.03 6.41
C PHE A 55 -5.32 -12.00 7.04
N SER A 56 -4.48 -11.40 6.20
CA SER A 56 -3.49 -10.39 6.57
C SER A 56 -3.64 -9.18 5.67
N ARG A 57 -3.90 -8.02 6.26
CA ARG A 57 -3.97 -6.76 5.48
C ARG A 57 -2.63 -6.41 4.83
N LYS A 58 -1.48 -6.78 5.42
CA LYS A 58 -0.17 -6.58 4.78
C LYS A 58 -0.02 -7.43 3.52
N GLN A 59 -0.45 -8.69 3.57
CA GLN A 59 -0.49 -9.55 2.38
C GLN A 59 -1.48 -9.01 1.33
N TRP A 60 -2.65 -8.51 1.78
CA TRP A 60 -3.62 -7.87 0.89
C TRP A 60 -3.03 -6.67 0.15
N GLU A 61 -2.21 -5.85 0.79
CA GLU A 61 -1.56 -4.70 0.18
C GLU A 61 -0.70 -5.12 -1.03
N PHE A 62 0.10 -6.17 -0.87
CA PHE A 62 0.90 -6.72 -1.97
C PHE A 62 0.04 -7.26 -3.11
N VAL A 63 -0.99 -8.04 -2.76
CA VAL A 63 -1.93 -8.61 -3.72
C VAL A 63 -2.68 -7.52 -4.48
N TYR A 64 -3.18 -6.51 -3.77
CA TYR A 64 -3.91 -5.38 -4.36
C TYR A 64 -3.04 -4.62 -5.37
N ILE A 65 -1.83 -4.23 -4.99
CA ILE A 65 -0.90 -3.52 -5.87
C ILE A 65 -0.60 -4.36 -7.12
N ALA A 66 -0.29 -5.65 -6.94
CA ALA A 66 0.02 -6.55 -8.05
C ALA A 66 -1.17 -6.75 -9.00
N GLU A 67 -2.38 -6.97 -8.46
CA GLU A 67 -3.59 -7.17 -9.29
C GLU A 67 -3.95 -5.91 -10.08
N VAL A 68 -3.92 -4.73 -9.45
CA VAL A 68 -4.17 -3.46 -10.13
C VAL A 68 -3.19 -3.22 -11.26
N LEU A 69 -1.89 -3.35 -11.00
CA LEU A 69 -0.86 -3.14 -12.02
C LEU A 69 -0.94 -4.17 -13.15
N SER A 70 -1.25 -5.43 -12.83
CA SER A 70 -1.44 -6.49 -13.83
C SER A 70 -2.66 -6.22 -14.72
N THR A 71 -3.79 -5.90 -14.13
CA THR A 71 -5.04 -5.67 -14.86
C THR A 71 -4.96 -4.41 -15.73
N LEU A 72 -4.24 -3.39 -15.30
CA LEU A 72 -3.95 -2.19 -16.08
C LEU A 72 -2.87 -2.41 -17.16
N GLY A 73 -2.26 -3.60 -17.24
CA GLY A 73 -1.27 -3.95 -18.26
C GLY A 73 0.13 -3.39 -18.02
N PHE A 74 0.46 -3.02 -16.78
CA PHE A 74 1.79 -2.50 -16.44
C PHE A 74 2.80 -3.60 -16.08
N LEU A 75 2.36 -4.79 -15.64
CA LEU A 75 3.27 -5.92 -15.39
C LEU A 75 3.58 -6.64 -16.70
N ARG A 76 4.52 -6.10 -17.44
CA ARG A 76 4.98 -6.59 -18.76
C ARG A 76 6.47 -6.32 -18.94
N PRO A 77 7.13 -7.06 -19.87
CA PRO A 77 8.52 -6.80 -20.18
C PRO A 77 8.81 -5.33 -20.50
N ASP A 78 9.94 -4.85 -19.98
CA ASP A 78 10.50 -3.51 -20.16
C ASP A 78 9.66 -2.35 -19.60
N ALA A 79 8.56 -2.63 -18.91
CA ALA A 79 7.87 -1.60 -18.12
C ALA A 79 8.75 -1.18 -16.95
N ARG A 80 8.84 0.15 -16.71
CA ARG A 80 9.67 0.72 -15.66
C ARG A 80 8.85 1.02 -14.42
N GLY A 81 9.16 0.36 -13.31
CA GLY A 81 8.53 0.57 -12.01
C GLY A 81 9.43 1.29 -11.02
N LEU A 82 8.86 2.16 -10.19
CA LEU A 82 9.52 2.84 -9.08
C LEU A 82 8.80 2.55 -7.77
N GLY A 83 9.48 1.85 -6.86
CA GLY A 83 8.99 1.54 -5.52
C GLY A 83 9.52 2.51 -4.48
N PHE A 84 8.65 3.00 -3.61
CA PHE A 84 9.00 3.89 -2.51
C PHE A 84 8.82 3.21 -1.16
N GLY A 85 9.84 3.31 -0.29
CA GLY A 85 9.79 2.72 1.04
C GLY A 85 9.57 1.21 0.99
N VAL A 86 10.27 0.53 0.06
CA VAL A 86 9.97 -0.88 -0.26
C VAL A 86 10.27 -1.86 0.87
N GLY A 87 11.11 -1.49 1.86
CA GLY A 87 11.46 -2.41 2.91
C GLY A 87 11.93 -3.76 2.37
N LYS A 88 11.51 -4.84 3.03
CA LYS A 88 11.75 -6.24 2.59
C LYS A 88 10.54 -6.85 1.89
N GLU A 89 9.71 -6.05 1.23
CA GLU A 89 8.50 -6.53 0.54
C GLU A 89 8.82 -7.35 -0.72
N PRO A 90 7.93 -8.28 -1.13
CA PRO A 90 8.16 -9.17 -2.27
C PRO A 90 7.94 -8.52 -3.64
N LEU A 91 7.39 -7.30 -3.71
CA LEU A 91 6.90 -6.69 -4.95
C LEU A 91 7.99 -6.40 -5.97
N ALA A 92 9.17 -5.94 -5.51
CA ALA A 92 10.29 -5.67 -6.43
C ALA A 92 10.72 -6.94 -7.18
N ALA A 93 10.84 -8.08 -6.48
CA ALA A 93 11.18 -9.37 -7.08
C ALA A 93 10.03 -9.88 -7.98
N LEU A 94 8.78 -9.75 -7.54
CA LEU A 94 7.62 -10.14 -8.34
C LEU A 94 7.56 -9.37 -9.67
N PHE A 95 7.79 -8.06 -9.66
CA PHE A 95 7.73 -7.25 -10.88
C PHE A 95 8.91 -7.54 -11.81
N ALA A 96 10.11 -7.79 -11.26
CA ALA A 96 11.25 -8.24 -12.03
C ALA A 96 10.99 -9.61 -12.70
N GLN A 97 10.34 -10.55 -12.00
CA GLN A 97 9.92 -11.84 -12.57
C GLN A 97 8.93 -11.65 -13.72
N GLN A 98 8.05 -10.64 -13.67
CA GLN A 98 7.15 -10.30 -14.79
C GLN A 98 7.87 -9.59 -15.96
N GLY A 99 9.17 -9.35 -15.85
CA GLY A 99 10.00 -8.71 -16.88
C GLY A 99 10.14 -7.20 -16.74
N CYS A 100 9.61 -6.59 -15.68
CA CYS A 100 9.74 -5.15 -15.47
C CYS A 100 11.17 -4.74 -15.08
N GLU A 101 11.57 -3.54 -15.46
CA GLU A 101 12.73 -2.85 -14.90
C GLU A 101 12.31 -2.12 -13.64
N VAL A 102 12.94 -2.39 -12.51
CA VAL A 102 12.54 -1.91 -11.20
C VAL A 102 13.62 -1.04 -10.58
N LEU A 103 13.26 0.17 -10.17
CA LEU A 103 14.02 0.95 -9.22
C LEU A 103 13.32 0.89 -7.86
N ALA A 104 13.89 0.14 -6.94
CA ALA A 104 13.43 0.05 -5.56
C ALA A 104 14.12 1.13 -4.74
N THR A 105 13.36 1.87 -3.92
CA THR A 105 13.92 2.92 -3.07
C THR A 105 13.48 2.75 -1.62
N ASP A 106 14.37 3.11 -0.71
CA ASP A 106 14.10 3.16 0.72
C ASP A 106 14.95 4.26 1.36
N LEU A 107 14.66 4.58 2.62
CA LEU A 107 15.43 5.57 3.35
C LEU A 107 16.86 5.08 3.56
N ASP A 108 17.84 6.00 3.60
CA ASP A 108 19.23 5.64 3.92
C ASP A 108 19.31 4.93 5.29
N PRO A 109 20.11 3.86 5.43
CA PRO A 109 20.21 3.12 6.68
C PRO A 109 20.55 3.96 7.91
N THR A 110 21.36 5.02 7.76
CA THR A 110 21.71 5.92 8.86
C THR A 110 20.53 6.79 9.28
N ALA A 111 19.73 7.26 8.33
CA ALA A 111 18.48 7.98 8.59
C ALA A 111 17.40 7.06 9.14
N SER A 112 17.32 5.82 8.64
CA SER A 112 16.39 4.78 9.12
C SER A 112 16.64 4.39 10.58
N ALA A 113 17.91 4.37 11.02
CA ALA A 113 18.28 4.11 12.40
C ALA A 113 17.74 5.17 13.35
N SER A 114 17.82 6.45 12.96
CA SER A 114 17.29 7.58 13.74
C SER A 114 15.76 7.61 13.77
N ALA A 115 15.09 7.12 12.72
CA ALA A 115 13.64 7.02 12.62
C ALA A 115 13.04 5.76 13.29
N GLY A 116 13.87 4.83 13.78
CA GLY A 116 13.42 3.63 14.49
C GLY A 116 13.08 2.42 13.62
N TRP A 117 13.18 2.51 12.29
CA TRP A 117 12.81 1.46 11.34
C TRP A 117 13.66 0.19 11.39
N ILE A 118 14.94 0.32 11.78
CA ILE A 118 15.84 -0.84 11.91
C ILE A 118 15.36 -1.79 13.02
N LYS A 119 14.66 -1.27 14.05
CA LYS A 119 14.15 -2.09 15.16
C LYS A 119 12.98 -3.01 14.73
N SER A 120 12.28 -2.68 13.67
CA SER A 120 11.15 -3.47 13.15
C SER A 120 11.57 -4.55 12.15
N ASP A 121 12.86 -4.63 11.76
CA ASP A 121 13.41 -5.55 10.74
C ASP A 121 12.75 -5.43 9.35
N GLN A 122 12.11 -4.29 9.06
CA GLN A 122 11.40 -4.05 7.79
C GLN A 122 12.24 -3.30 6.76
N HIS A 123 13.36 -2.71 7.13
CA HIS A 123 14.22 -1.96 6.23
C HIS A 123 15.10 -2.89 5.37
N ALA A 124 15.16 -2.65 4.05
CA ALA A 124 16.10 -3.33 3.16
C ALA A 124 17.47 -2.63 3.24
N ALA A 125 18.47 -3.34 3.72
CA ALA A 125 19.82 -2.80 3.81
C ALA A 125 20.61 -2.97 2.50
N GLN A 126 20.20 -3.90 1.66
CA GLN A 126 20.89 -4.24 0.41
C GLN A 126 19.93 -4.88 -0.61
N LEU A 127 20.32 -4.84 -1.88
CA LEU A 127 19.53 -5.36 -2.99
C LEU A 127 19.09 -6.83 -2.81
N ALA A 128 19.96 -7.68 -2.24
CA ALA A 128 19.66 -9.10 -2.04
C ALA A 128 18.45 -9.35 -1.10
N ASP A 129 18.18 -8.44 -0.16
CA ASP A 129 17.05 -8.57 0.78
C ASP A 129 15.71 -8.55 0.05
N LEU A 130 15.63 -7.91 -1.12
CA LEU A 130 14.40 -7.78 -1.93
C LEU A 130 14.03 -9.06 -2.70
N ASN A 131 14.91 -10.06 -2.77
CA ASN A 131 14.64 -11.37 -3.38
C ASN A 131 14.90 -12.54 -2.41
N ALA A 132 14.88 -12.28 -1.10
CA ALA A 132 15.17 -13.29 -0.09
C ALA A 132 14.28 -14.55 -0.17
N MET A 133 13.07 -14.41 -0.71
CA MET A 133 12.13 -15.51 -0.93
C MET A 133 12.38 -16.27 -2.25
N GLY A 134 13.37 -15.88 -3.07
CA GLY A 134 13.67 -16.53 -4.34
C GLY A 134 12.54 -16.45 -5.36
N ILE A 135 11.79 -15.34 -5.38
CA ILE A 135 10.64 -15.13 -6.27
C ILE A 135 11.11 -14.99 -7.72
N CYS A 136 12.17 -14.23 -7.93
CA CYS A 136 12.79 -14.04 -9.25
C CYS A 136 14.10 -14.83 -9.34
N ASP A 137 14.44 -15.34 -10.50
CA ASP A 137 15.78 -15.89 -10.75
C ASP A 137 16.84 -14.84 -10.45
N ASP A 138 17.92 -15.22 -9.76
CA ASP A 138 18.91 -14.27 -9.24
C ASP A 138 19.60 -13.47 -10.36
N ALA A 139 19.87 -14.08 -11.51
CA ALA A 139 20.50 -13.38 -12.63
C ALA A 139 19.53 -12.39 -13.29
N ALA A 140 18.26 -12.79 -13.45
CA ALA A 140 17.19 -11.92 -13.92
C ALA A 140 16.93 -10.78 -12.94
N PHE A 141 16.89 -11.07 -11.64
CA PHE A 141 16.72 -10.08 -10.59
C PHE A 141 17.84 -9.04 -10.60
N ALA A 142 19.09 -9.48 -10.57
CA ALA A 142 20.26 -8.60 -10.58
C ALA A 142 20.36 -7.72 -11.85
N SER A 143 19.83 -8.19 -12.98
CA SER A 143 19.80 -7.43 -14.23
C SER A 143 18.69 -6.37 -14.28
N ARG A 144 17.56 -6.62 -13.59
CA ARG A 144 16.32 -5.82 -13.71
C ARG A 144 16.07 -4.89 -12.53
N VAL A 145 16.57 -5.23 -11.34
CA VAL A 145 16.32 -4.47 -10.13
C VAL A 145 17.54 -3.64 -9.74
N LYS A 146 17.31 -2.38 -9.49
CA LYS A 146 18.29 -1.46 -8.89
C LYS A 146 17.73 -0.98 -7.56
N PHE A 147 18.62 -0.70 -6.62
CA PHE A 147 18.27 -0.13 -5.31
C PHE A 147 18.95 1.22 -5.14
N ARG A 148 18.23 2.19 -4.58
CA ARG A 148 18.73 3.54 -4.30
C ARG A 148 18.14 4.06 -3.00
N ALA A 149 18.97 4.71 -2.19
CA ALA A 149 18.47 5.49 -1.05
C ALA A 149 17.70 6.72 -1.55
N GLU A 150 16.47 6.91 -1.00
CA GLU A 150 15.59 8.02 -1.39
C GLU A 150 14.71 8.44 -0.22
N ASP A 151 14.55 9.73 0.00
CA ASP A 151 13.64 10.29 0.98
C ASP A 151 12.28 10.60 0.34
N MET A 152 11.23 9.92 0.77
CA MET A 152 9.86 10.13 0.29
C MET A 152 9.36 11.56 0.55
N ASN A 153 9.88 12.26 1.57
CA ASN A 153 9.57 13.66 1.82
C ASN A 153 10.27 14.63 0.84
N ASN A 154 11.31 14.17 0.14
CA ASN A 154 12.10 15.00 -0.78
C ASN A 154 12.54 14.21 -2.01
N ILE A 155 11.55 13.79 -2.83
CA ILE A 155 11.80 12.96 -4.02
C ILE A 155 12.74 13.67 -4.99
N SER A 156 13.83 12.98 -5.35
CA SER A 156 14.86 13.51 -6.25
C SER A 156 14.30 13.84 -7.64
N PRO A 157 14.64 15.00 -8.22
CA PRO A 157 14.05 15.47 -9.47
C PRO A 157 14.44 14.65 -10.72
N ASP A 158 15.43 13.79 -10.63
CA ASP A 158 15.83 12.87 -11.70
C ASP A 158 14.96 11.61 -11.79
N LEU A 159 14.15 11.33 -10.77
CA LEU A 159 13.19 10.23 -10.80
C LEU A 159 12.00 10.58 -11.71
N ARG A 160 12.11 10.20 -12.99
CA ARG A 160 11.13 10.52 -14.04
C ARG A 160 10.99 9.37 -15.02
N GLU A 161 9.93 9.42 -15.82
CA GLU A 161 9.69 8.50 -16.93
C GLU A 161 9.47 7.05 -16.50
N PHE A 162 8.76 6.85 -15.36
CA PHE A 162 8.31 5.54 -14.92
C PHE A 162 6.91 5.23 -15.46
N ASP A 163 6.66 3.97 -15.81
CA ASP A 163 5.35 3.50 -16.23
C ASP A 163 4.41 3.37 -15.04
N PHE A 164 4.95 2.97 -13.88
CA PHE A 164 4.19 2.89 -12.64
C PHE A 164 5.04 3.20 -11.40
N THR A 165 4.38 3.66 -10.34
CA THR A 165 4.96 3.79 -9.00
C THR A 165 4.12 3.05 -7.98
N TRP A 166 4.76 2.60 -6.88
CA TRP A 166 4.04 1.97 -5.77
C TRP A 166 4.67 2.25 -4.42
N SER A 167 3.87 2.07 -3.35
CA SER A 167 4.33 1.90 -1.97
C SER A 167 3.30 1.08 -1.18
N ALA A 168 3.75 0.24 -0.26
CA ALA A 168 2.89 -0.61 0.56
C ALA A 168 2.95 -0.20 2.04
N CYS A 169 2.00 0.61 2.48
CA CYS A 169 1.94 1.18 3.84
C CYS A 169 3.27 1.79 4.28
N ALA A 170 3.73 2.79 3.55
CA ALA A 170 4.96 3.51 3.82
C ALA A 170 4.71 5.01 4.07
N PHE A 171 3.77 5.63 3.38
CA PHE A 171 3.63 7.09 3.45
C PHE A 171 2.86 7.60 4.67
N GLU A 172 2.25 6.73 5.47
CA GLU A 172 1.75 7.03 6.81
C GLU A 172 2.85 7.31 7.85
N HIS A 173 4.09 7.02 7.48
CA HIS A 173 5.25 7.18 8.36
C HIS A 173 6.10 8.42 8.08
N LEU A 174 5.61 9.34 7.27
CA LEU A 174 6.36 10.52 6.82
C LEU A 174 6.32 11.71 7.79
N GLY A 175 5.72 11.54 8.98
CA GLY A 175 5.74 12.53 10.05
C GLY A 175 4.42 13.27 10.26
N SER A 176 3.58 13.43 9.23
CA SER A 176 2.26 14.04 9.33
C SER A 176 1.35 13.62 8.17
N ILE A 177 0.04 13.78 8.34
CA ILE A 177 -0.96 13.58 7.26
C ILE A 177 -0.61 14.45 6.04
N ARG A 178 -0.20 15.69 6.28
CA ARG A 178 0.18 16.60 5.19
C ARG A 178 1.36 16.07 4.38
N GLN A 179 2.42 15.61 5.04
CA GLN A 179 3.59 15.04 4.36
C GLN A 179 3.23 13.78 3.56
N GLY A 180 2.36 12.92 4.09
CA GLY A 180 1.86 11.78 3.34
C GLY A 180 1.08 12.17 2.08
N ILE A 181 0.22 13.20 2.15
CA ILE A 181 -0.48 13.74 0.98
C ILE A 181 0.52 14.40 0.00
N ASP A 182 1.48 15.17 0.51
CA ASP A 182 2.53 15.80 -0.31
C ASP A 182 3.33 14.75 -1.07
N PHE A 183 3.75 13.67 -0.41
CA PHE A 183 4.42 12.53 -1.04
C PHE A 183 3.57 11.95 -2.17
N PHE A 184 2.31 11.61 -1.91
CA PHE A 184 1.43 11.00 -2.91
C PHE A 184 1.36 11.86 -4.18
N VAL A 185 1.12 13.16 -4.02
CA VAL A 185 1.05 14.11 -5.15
C VAL A 185 2.39 14.25 -5.87
N ASN A 186 3.50 14.33 -5.13
CA ASN A 186 4.83 14.47 -5.69
C ASN A 186 5.29 13.22 -6.44
N SER A 187 4.89 12.01 -6.00
CA SER A 187 5.21 10.75 -6.66
C SER A 187 4.65 10.68 -8.09
N LEU A 188 3.54 11.37 -8.38
CA LEU A 188 2.93 11.44 -9.71
C LEU A 188 3.83 12.17 -10.73
N ALA A 189 4.71 13.05 -10.26
CA ALA A 189 5.67 13.69 -11.14
C ALA A 189 6.71 12.71 -11.71
N CYS A 190 6.93 11.56 -11.06
CA CYS A 190 7.83 10.52 -11.51
C CYS A 190 7.28 9.73 -12.71
N LEU A 191 5.97 9.77 -12.95
CA LEU A 191 5.30 9.00 -13.98
C LEU A 191 5.44 9.62 -15.38
N LYS A 192 5.43 8.76 -16.40
CA LYS A 192 5.12 9.15 -17.79
C LYS A 192 3.66 9.58 -17.92
N PRO A 193 3.27 10.35 -18.94
CA PRO A 193 1.85 10.47 -19.32
C PRO A 193 1.22 9.08 -19.51
N GLY A 194 0.04 8.87 -18.93
CA GLY A 194 -0.64 7.58 -18.92
C GLY A 194 -0.15 6.59 -17.84
N GLY A 195 0.96 6.88 -17.17
CA GLY A 195 1.50 6.07 -16.08
C GLY A 195 0.60 6.09 -14.83
N VAL A 196 0.74 5.08 -13.96
CA VAL A 196 -0.13 4.87 -12.81
C VAL A 196 0.65 4.79 -11.51
N ALA A 197 0.10 5.37 -10.45
CA ALA A 197 0.54 5.23 -9.07
C ALA A 197 -0.45 4.35 -8.30
N VAL A 198 0.07 3.33 -7.59
CA VAL A 198 -0.73 2.45 -6.72
C VAL A 198 -0.09 2.43 -5.35
N HIS A 199 -0.72 3.08 -4.39
CA HIS A 199 -0.19 3.18 -3.02
C HIS A 199 -1.22 2.67 -2.02
N THR A 200 -0.75 2.02 -0.96
CA THR A 200 -1.61 1.66 0.18
C THR A 200 -1.20 2.42 1.43
N THR A 201 -2.15 2.65 2.33
CA THR A 201 -1.92 3.31 3.62
C THR A 201 -2.98 2.93 4.66
N GLU A 202 -2.82 3.42 5.89
CA GLU A 202 -3.73 3.19 7.01
C GLU A 202 -4.93 4.13 6.97
N PHE A 203 -6.15 3.57 7.02
CA PHE A 203 -7.42 4.31 6.96
C PHE A 203 -8.23 4.17 8.24
N ASN A 204 -8.69 5.29 8.81
CA ASN A 204 -9.48 5.37 10.03
C ASN A 204 -10.94 4.99 9.78
N LEU A 205 -11.38 3.90 10.40
CA LEU A 205 -12.75 3.39 10.31
C LEU A 205 -13.69 3.94 11.39
N THR A 206 -13.19 4.70 12.37
CA THR A 206 -13.99 5.11 13.54
C THR A 206 -14.31 6.59 13.60
N SER A 207 -13.55 7.43 12.89
CA SER A 207 -13.77 8.88 12.96
C SER A 207 -13.31 9.60 11.70
N ASN A 208 -14.13 10.53 11.22
CA ASN A 208 -13.76 11.46 10.15
C ASN A 208 -13.24 12.81 10.69
N PHE A 209 -13.20 13.01 12.03
CA PHE A 209 -12.82 14.30 12.64
C PHE A 209 -11.50 14.21 13.41
N ARG A 210 -11.25 13.10 14.08
CA ARG A 210 -10.05 12.86 14.90
C ARG A 210 -9.36 11.59 14.45
N THR A 211 -8.04 11.56 14.58
CA THR A 211 -7.23 10.41 14.16
C THR A 211 -5.93 10.35 14.97
N ILE A 212 -5.12 9.35 14.68
CA ILE A 212 -3.73 9.27 15.10
C ILE A 212 -2.92 10.12 14.12
N GLU A 213 -2.18 11.07 14.63
CA GLU A 213 -1.18 11.84 13.91
C GLU A 213 0.04 12.00 14.81
N ALA A 214 0.91 11.00 14.78
CA ALA A 214 2.18 10.96 15.48
C ALA A 214 3.33 11.02 14.46
N HIS A 215 4.52 11.35 14.93
CA HIS A 215 5.68 11.49 14.05
C HIS A 215 6.03 10.20 13.27
N ASP A 216 5.74 9.06 13.86
CA ASP A 216 6.06 7.73 13.34
C ASP A 216 4.86 7.00 12.72
N LEU A 217 3.64 7.50 12.92
CA LEU A 217 2.43 6.90 12.36
C LEU A 217 1.30 7.92 12.25
N VAL A 218 0.72 8.03 11.07
CA VAL A 218 -0.56 8.72 10.86
C VAL A 218 -1.59 7.74 10.31
N VAL A 219 -2.87 7.94 10.68
CA VAL A 219 -3.99 7.16 10.14
C VAL A 219 -4.92 8.11 9.41
N PHE A 220 -5.05 7.94 8.09
CA PHE A 220 -5.79 8.86 7.23
C PHE A 220 -7.31 8.72 7.45
N ARG A 221 -8.01 9.85 7.56
CA ARG A 221 -9.48 9.92 7.59
C ARG A 221 -10.03 10.03 6.17
N ARG A 222 -11.31 9.80 5.99
CA ARG A 222 -11.97 10.13 4.72
C ARG A 222 -11.73 11.58 4.32
N PHE A 223 -11.83 12.51 5.26
CA PHE A 223 -11.52 13.93 5.04
C PHE A 223 -10.13 14.14 4.40
N ASP A 224 -9.13 13.42 4.87
CA ASP A 224 -7.75 13.53 4.38
C ASP A 224 -7.61 12.91 2.97
N ILE A 225 -8.31 11.80 2.70
CA ILE A 225 -8.37 11.20 1.38
C ILE A 225 -9.12 12.11 0.39
N ASP A 226 -10.21 12.74 0.80
CA ASP A 226 -10.92 13.72 -0.04
C ASP A 226 -10.02 14.91 -0.40
N GLU A 227 -9.17 15.38 0.53
CA GLU A 227 -8.17 16.42 0.26
C GLU A 227 -7.07 15.94 -0.70
N LEU A 228 -6.57 14.71 -0.51
CA LEU A 228 -5.64 14.08 -1.44
C LEU A 228 -6.22 14.05 -2.85
N CYS A 229 -7.48 13.63 -3.03
CA CYS A 229 -8.16 13.59 -4.32
C CYS A 229 -8.21 14.97 -5.01
N LYS A 230 -8.55 16.02 -4.25
CA LYS A 230 -8.56 17.40 -4.77
C LYS A 230 -7.17 17.82 -5.27
N ARG A 231 -6.13 17.50 -4.50
CA ARG A 231 -4.75 17.87 -4.86
C ARG A 231 -4.23 17.08 -6.05
N VAL A 232 -4.54 15.78 -6.15
CA VAL A 232 -4.23 14.96 -7.34
C VAL A 232 -4.89 15.55 -8.59
N THR A 233 -6.17 15.93 -8.48
CA THR A 233 -6.91 16.55 -9.59
C THR A 233 -6.32 17.91 -9.96
N ALA A 234 -5.96 18.72 -8.98
CA ALA A 234 -5.32 20.04 -9.21
C ALA A 234 -3.93 19.90 -9.86
N ALA A 235 -3.22 18.80 -9.64
CA ALA A 235 -1.96 18.45 -10.31
C ALA A 235 -2.17 17.92 -11.74
N GLY A 236 -3.40 17.92 -12.28
CA GLY A 236 -3.72 17.46 -13.62
C GLY A 236 -3.77 15.94 -13.78
N CYS A 237 -3.80 15.21 -12.67
CA CYS A 237 -3.88 13.74 -12.65
C CYS A 237 -5.31 13.28 -12.38
N GLU A 238 -5.58 12.03 -12.71
CA GLU A 238 -6.84 11.36 -12.42
C GLU A 238 -6.69 10.49 -11.19
N ILE A 239 -7.64 10.55 -10.26
CA ILE A 239 -7.78 9.59 -9.17
C ILE A 239 -8.92 8.61 -9.51
N PHE A 240 -8.68 7.31 -9.34
CA PHE A 240 -9.72 6.31 -9.55
C PHE A 240 -10.81 6.44 -8.48
N PRO A 241 -12.08 6.13 -8.83
CA PRO A 241 -13.18 6.17 -7.86
C PRO A 241 -12.82 5.43 -6.57
N ILE A 242 -13.18 6.00 -5.43
CA ILE A 242 -12.87 5.41 -4.13
C ILE A 242 -14.10 4.75 -3.55
N ASN A 243 -13.97 3.48 -3.19
CA ASN A 243 -14.98 2.71 -2.51
C ASN A 243 -14.61 2.60 -1.01
N PHE A 244 -15.36 3.31 -0.17
CA PHE A 244 -15.21 3.29 1.29
C PHE A 244 -16.12 2.26 1.97
N ASN A 245 -16.66 1.28 1.23
CA ASN A 245 -17.44 0.21 1.84
C ASN A 245 -16.54 -0.63 2.75
N PRO A 246 -16.86 -0.75 4.04
CA PRO A 246 -16.04 -1.45 5.01
C PRO A 246 -16.18 -2.98 4.97
N GLY A 247 -16.95 -3.53 4.03
CA GLY A 247 -17.26 -4.97 3.97
C GLY A 247 -18.36 -5.40 4.94
N THR A 248 -18.87 -6.61 4.71
CA THR A 248 -20.02 -7.15 5.43
C THR A 248 -19.78 -8.51 6.06
N ARG A 249 -18.65 -9.15 5.74
CA ARG A 249 -18.30 -10.49 6.25
C ARG A 249 -18.00 -10.47 7.76
N PRO A 250 -18.07 -11.62 8.44
CA PRO A 250 -17.81 -11.68 9.90
C PRO A 250 -16.45 -11.08 10.31
N LEU A 251 -15.39 -11.28 9.49
CA LEU A 251 -14.07 -10.74 9.79
C LEU A 251 -14.00 -9.21 9.60
N ASP A 252 -14.90 -8.63 8.81
CA ASP A 252 -15.08 -7.18 8.68
C ASP A 252 -15.81 -6.56 9.89
N ARG A 253 -16.38 -7.37 10.75
CA ARG A 253 -17.14 -6.93 11.94
C ARG A 253 -16.39 -7.10 13.25
N VAL A 254 -15.08 -7.33 13.17
CA VAL A 254 -14.21 -7.47 14.33
C VAL A 254 -12.90 -6.69 14.13
N TYR A 255 -12.23 -6.37 15.22
CA TYR A 255 -10.88 -5.81 15.21
C TYR A 255 -10.02 -6.46 16.29
N ASP A 256 -8.72 -6.49 16.07
CA ASP A 256 -7.73 -6.98 17.04
C ASP A 256 -7.15 -5.82 17.85
N VAL A 257 -6.76 -6.15 19.08
CA VAL A 257 -6.15 -5.21 20.03
C VAL A 257 -4.76 -5.72 20.43
N PRO A 258 -3.88 -4.85 20.93
CA PRO A 258 -2.57 -5.29 21.40
C PRO A 258 -2.65 -6.52 22.31
N PRO A 259 -1.76 -7.50 22.13
CA PRO A 259 -0.56 -7.53 21.29
C PRO A 259 -0.75 -8.04 19.85
N TYR A 260 -1.94 -7.95 19.26
CA TYR A 260 -2.26 -8.28 17.86
C TYR A 260 -1.85 -9.71 17.46
N LYS A 261 -2.39 -10.70 18.14
CA LYS A 261 -2.04 -12.12 17.96
C LYS A 261 -2.96 -12.91 17.04
N ASN A 262 -4.04 -12.30 16.59
CA ASN A 262 -5.05 -12.99 15.80
C ASN A 262 -4.88 -12.65 14.32
N GLU A 263 -5.42 -13.49 13.44
CA GLU A 263 -5.71 -13.08 12.06
C GLU A 263 -6.71 -11.91 12.10
N HIS A 264 -6.37 -10.82 11.46
CA HIS A 264 -7.18 -9.61 11.51
C HIS A 264 -7.02 -8.77 10.25
N LEU A 265 -8.12 -8.11 9.87
CA LEU A 265 -8.12 -7.08 8.83
C LEU A 265 -8.22 -5.69 9.42
N ARG A 266 -8.50 -5.59 10.70
CA ARG A 266 -8.65 -4.33 11.45
C ARG A 266 -7.90 -4.40 12.75
N LEU A 267 -7.25 -3.30 13.05
CA LEU A 267 -6.50 -3.08 14.27
C LEU A 267 -7.09 -1.93 15.05
N GLN A 268 -6.99 -1.99 16.37
CA GLN A 268 -7.20 -0.83 17.22
C GLN A 268 -5.88 -0.37 17.81
N LEU A 269 -5.56 0.89 17.61
CA LEU A 269 -4.52 1.60 18.34
C LEU A 269 -5.16 2.82 19.00
N ASP A 270 -4.87 3.02 20.31
CA ASP A 270 -5.59 3.96 21.14
C ASP A 270 -7.11 3.70 21.08
N ARG A 271 -7.91 4.64 20.62
CA ARG A 271 -9.38 4.51 20.46
C ARG A 271 -9.82 4.34 19.01
N TYR A 272 -8.90 4.27 18.07
CA TYR A 272 -9.21 4.23 16.64
C TYR A 272 -9.03 2.83 16.08
N VAL A 273 -10.06 2.37 15.38
CA VAL A 273 -9.99 1.16 14.55
C VAL A 273 -9.65 1.59 13.12
N PHE A 274 -8.72 0.90 12.49
CA PHE A 274 -8.26 1.21 11.16
C PHE A 274 -7.98 -0.06 10.33
N THR A 275 -7.90 0.11 9.03
CA THR A 275 -7.56 -0.92 8.04
C THR A 275 -6.72 -0.30 6.93
N SER A 276 -6.21 -1.12 6.01
CA SER A 276 -5.53 -0.61 4.82
C SER A 276 -6.52 -0.11 3.77
N ILE A 277 -6.16 0.98 3.09
CA ILE A 277 -6.82 1.49 1.88
C ILE A 277 -5.81 1.48 0.73
N GLY A 278 -6.24 1.01 -0.45
CA GLY A 278 -5.49 1.14 -1.69
C GLY A 278 -5.99 2.33 -2.50
N LEU A 279 -5.06 3.11 -3.02
CA LEU A 279 -5.33 4.33 -3.81
C LEU A 279 -4.65 4.22 -5.17
N ILE A 280 -5.39 4.57 -6.25
CA ILE A 280 -4.91 4.50 -7.62
C ILE A 280 -5.05 5.87 -8.26
N ALA A 281 -3.94 6.39 -8.80
CA ALA A 281 -3.96 7.62 -9.59
C ALA A 281 -3.24 7.44 -10.92
N ARG A 282 -3.68 8.17 -11.95
CA ARG A 282 -3.09 8.15 -13.30
C ARG A 282 -2.65 9.54 -13.69
N LYS A 283 -1.44 9.65 -14.21
CA LYS A 283 -0.97 10.87 -14.85
C LYS A 283 -1.61 10.99 -16.25
N ARG A 284 -2.25 12.12 -16.53
CA ARG A 284 -2.83 12.42 -17.85
C ARG A 284 -1.76 12.88 -18.84
#